data_44546364ecf310c1c4de3ea8b09dcffc
#
_entry.id   44546364ecf310c1c4de3ea8b09dcffc
#
_cell.length_a   1.000
_cell.length_b   1.000
_cell.length_c   1.000
_cell.angle_alpha   90.00
_cell.angle_beta   90.00
_cell.angle_gamma   90.00
#
_symmetry.space_group_name_H-M   'P 1'
#
loop_
_entity.id
_entity.type
_entity.pdbx_description
1 polymer ?
#
loop_
_entity_poly.entity_id
_entity_poly.type
_entity_poly.pdbx_seq_one_letter_code
_entity_poly.pdbx_strand_id
1 'polypeptide(L)'
;MALVITTYNRKEAVTKTINRINKTLLTQSEFKDRFKLIVVNNGEAINHPSGNGVMVINNENLGGSGGFMRGLIEAGKINDVKHVIFMDDDGSCEIESICRTHAFLLMAKDKNTVVTGCMLFEDNPAIIHESGAIWHRDFLHYPDKHYLDAREIDSLDTFDNERKIGYGGWWFFAFNINAIEYYSFPFFVRGDDLLFGYMHKKHNIVTLNGVASWQMDFERKISVLNSYLNFRTVAVPALISKRKFAALLLSVFFVREVFLASFSCRYELARAMIMSYNDCLSGREFWEDNVDLLEIRKRINAITHNEK
;
A
#
# COMPACT_ATOMS: atom_id res chain seq x y z
N MET A 1 8.11 7.71 16.91
CA MET A 1 7.49 7.08 15.73
C MET A 1 7.11 8.13 14.72
N ALA A 2 7.27 7.88 13.43
CA ALA A 2 6.79 8.77 12.38
C ALA A 2 5.55 8.17 11.68
N LEU A 3 4.51 8.97 11.52
CA LEU A 3 3.36 8.68 10.67
C LEU A 3 3.67 9.29 9.30
N VAL A 4 3.68 8.47 8.26
CA VAL A 4 3.94 8.90 6.89
C VAL A 4 2.64 8.76 6.11
N ILE A 5 2.17 9.87 5.56
CA ILE A 5 0.97 9.95 4.73
C ILE A 5 1.39 10.47 3.35
N THR A 6 0.93 9.82 2.28
CA THR A 6 1.08 10.33 0.93
C THR A 6 -0.26 10.82 0.39
N THR A 7 -0.26 11.95 -0.34
CA THR A 7 -1.48 12.56 -0.87
C THR A 7 -1.27 13.09 -2.28
N TYR A 8 -2.33 13.11 -3.08
CA TYR A 8 -2.33 13.68 -4.43
C TYR A 8 -3.64 14.41 -4.72
N ASN A 9 -3.58 15.74 -4.86
CA ASN A 9 -4.72 16.63 -5.15
C ASN A 9 -5.94 16.49 -4.21
N ARG A 10 -5.69 16.16 -2.94
CA ARG A 10 -6.70 15.99 -1.87
C ARG A 10 -6.47 16.93 -0.70
N LYS A 11 -6.19 18.19 -0.99
CA LYS A 11 -5.81 19.21 -0.01
C LYS A 11 -6.76 19.28 1.19
N GLU A 12 -8.07 19.23 0.96
CA GLU A 12 -9.06 19.32 2.07
C GLU A 12 -9.00 18.08 2.97
N ALA A 13 -8.96 16.89 2.39
CA ALA A 13 -8.92 15.63 3.13
C ALA A 13 -7.66 15.54 3.99
N VAL A 14 -6.48 15.78 3.38
CA VAL A 14 -5.21 15.72 4.12
C VAL A 14 -5.10 16.80 5.18
N THR A 15 -5.65 18.01 4.94
CA THR A 15 -5.68 19.08 5.94
C THR A 15 -6.54 18.69 7.16
N LYS A 16 -7.70 18.06 6.94
CA LYS A 16 -8.53 17.51 8.03
C LYS A 16 -7.75 16.46 8.83
N THR A 17 -7.06 15.57 8.15
CA THR A 17 -6.23 14.52 8.78
C THR A 17 -5.08 15.11 9.58
N ILE A 18 -4.35 16.10 9.04
CA ILE A 18 -3.29 16.81 9.76
C ILE A 18 -3.85 17.45 11.03
N ASN A 19 -4.94 18.20 10.93
CA ASN A 19 -5.56 18.87 12.06
C ASN A 19 -6.04 17.90 13.14
N ARG A 20 -6.64 16.78 12.74
CA ARG A 20 -7.06 15.71 13.64
C ARG A 20 -5.87 15.13 14.40
N ILE A 21 -4.85 14.66 13.69
CA ILE A 21 -3.63 14.07 14.29
C ILE A 21 -2.92 15.09 15.19
N ASN A 22 -2.79 16.33 14.75
CA ASN A 22 -2.19 17.39 15.55
C ASN A 22 -2.93 17.57 16.87
N LYS A 23 -4.26 17.75 16.83
CA LYS A 23 -5.10 17.97 18.00
C LYS A 23 -5.14 16.78 18.95
N THR A 24 -5.21 15.56 18.42
CA THR A 24 -5.50 14.37 19.23
C THR A 24 -4.25 13.57 19.62
N LEU A 25 -3.11 13.82 18.98
CA LEU A 25 -1.88 13.07 19.23
C LEU A 25 -0.68 14.00 19.49
N LEU A 26 -0.35 14.92 18.56
CA LEU A 26 0.93 15.63 18.62
C LEU A 26 0.99 16.71 19.72
N THR A 27 -0.14 17.35 20.03
CA THR A 27 -0.21 18.42 21.04
C THR A 27 -0.60 17.92 22.43
N GLN A 28 -0.96 16.65 22.57
CA GLN A 28 -1.28 16.05 23.87
C GLN A 28 -0.01 15.88 24.69
N SER A 29 -0.02 16.32 25.95
CA SER A 29 1.14 16.24 26.85
C SER A 29 1.67 14.82 27.05
N GLU A 30 0.76 13.84 27.03
CA GLU A 30 1.06 12.41 27.17
C GLU A 30 1.90 11.87 26.01
N PHE A 31 1.65 12.37 24.77
CA PHE A 31 2.28 11.91 23.54
C PHE A 31 3.31 12.87 22.98
N LYS A 32 3.54 13.97 23.68
CA LYS A 32 4.48 15.00 23.24
C LYS A 32 5.83 14.39 22.90
N ASP A 33 6.36 14.78 21.74
CA ASP A 33 7.63 14.34 21.19
C ASP A 33 7.75 12.84 20.83
N ARG A 34 6.73 12.00 21.14
CA ARG A 34 6.74 10.58 20.78
C ARG A 34 6.38 10.33 19.32
N PHE A 35 5.62 11.24 18.71
CA PHE A 35 5.13 11.11 17.34
C PHE A 35 5.56 12.28 16.47
N LYS A 36 5.77 12.00 15.19
CA LYS A 36 5.98 12.98 14.13
C LYS A 36 5.05 12.64 12.99
N LEU A 37 4.49 13.65 12.32
CA LEU A 37 3.66 13.47 11.12
C LEU A 37 4.43 14.00 9.91
N ILE A 38 4.63 13.15 8.92
CA ILE A 38 5.26 13.48 7.65
C ILE A 38 4.22 13.29 6.55
N VAL A 39 3.86 14.37 5.89
CA VAL A 39 2.92 14.37 4.76
C VAL A 39 3.72 14.62 3.49
N VAL A 40 3.70 13.65 2.58
CA VAL A 40 4.30 13.78 1.25
C VAL A 40 3.21 14.09 0.24
N ASN A 41 3.23 15.29 -0.27
CA ASN A 41 2.26 15.79 -1.23
C ASN A 41 2.82 15.70 -2.65
N ASN A 42 2.27 14.81 -3.45
CA ASN A 42 2.62 14.57 -4.84
C ASN A 42 1.82 15.43 -5.84
N GLY A 43 0.94 16.31 -5.33
CA GLY A 43 0.04 17.14 -6.13
C GLY A 43 0.35 18.63 -6.05
N GLU A 44 -0.69 19.44 -6.22
CA GLU A 44 -0.59 20.89 -6.06
C GLU A 44 -0.06 21.26 -4.67
N ALA A 45 0.83 22.25 -4.63
CA ALA A 45 1.54 22.61 -3.41
C ALA A 45 0.59 22.92 -2.23
N ILE A 46 0.87 22.30 -1.10
CA ILE A 46 0.18 22.54 0.15
C ILE A 46 1.09 23.42 1.01
N ASN A 47 0.64 24.64 1.26
CA ASN A 47 1.30 25.54 2.18
C ASN A 47 0.78 25.27 3.60
N HIS A 48 1.49 24.43 4.31
CA HIS A 48 1.24 24.18 5.73
C HIS A 48 2.50 24.56 6.51
N PRO A 49 2.40 25.35 7.57
CA PRO A 49 3.56 25.70 8.37
C PRO A 49 4.14 24.43 9.01
N SER A 50 5.41 24.16 8.75
CA SER A 50 6.13 23.09 9.45
C SER A 50 6.33 23.51 10.91
N GLY A 51 6.09 22.58 11.82
CA GLY A 51 6.22 22.82 13.26
C GLY A 51 5.37 21.87 14.09
N ASN A 52 5.54 21.88 15.40
CA ASN A 52 4.78 21.05 16.34
C ASN A 52 4.75 19.54 15.96
N GLY A 53 5.83 19.02 15.34
CA GLY A 53 5.90 17.62 14.94
C GLY A 53 5.26 17.31 13.58
N VAL A 54 4.80 18.31 12.82
CA VAL A 54 4.27 18.17 11.45
C VAL A 54 5.31 18.63 10.43
N MET A 55 5.54 17.83 9.40
CA MET A 55 6.37 18.15 8.24
C MET A 55 5.54 17.88 6.98
N VAL A 56 5.38 18.88 6.12
CA VAL A 56 4.75 18.75 4.80
C VAL A 56 5.81 18.92 3.72
N ILE A 57 5.90 17.95 2.81
CA ILE A 57 6.89 17.90 1.73
C ILE A 57 6.14 17.92 0.41
N ASN A 58 6.33 18.97 -0.38
CA ASN A 58 5.86 18.97 -1.77
C ASN A 58 6.88 18.18 -2.61
N ASN A 59 6.40 17.16 -3.29
CA ASN A 59 7.19 16.17 -4.00
C ASN A 59 6.71 16.06 -5.46
N GLU A 60 7.55 15.55 -6.33
CA GLU A 60 7.12 15.16 -7.68
C GLU A 60 6.12 14.01 -7.58
N ASN A 61 5.21 13.95 -8.56
CA ASN A 61 4.21 12.88 -8.57
C ASN A 61 4.82 11.56 -9.02
N LEU A 62 5.35 10.82 -8.07
CA LEU A 62 5.86 9.45 -8.24
C LEU A 62 4.88 8.40 -7.67
N GLY A 63 3.61 8.78 -7.53
CA GLY A 63 2.55 7.93 -7.00
C GLY A 63 2.71 7.59 -5.52
N GLY A 64 1.92 6.62 -5.03
CA GLY A 64 1.99 6.12 -3.67
C GLY A 64 3.37 5.54 -3.33
N SER A 65 3.91 4.71 -4.23
CA SER A 65 5.24 4.11 -4.05
C SER A 65 6.32 5.14 -3.78
N GLY A 66 6.43 6.18 -4.63
CA GLY A 66 7.43 7.24 -4.47
C GLY A 66 7.17 8.11 -3.26
N GLY A 67 5.90 8.44 -2.98
CA GLY A 67 5.50 9.25 -1.84
C GLY A 67 5.83 8.59 -0.50
N PHE A 68 5.50 7.32 -0.32
CA PHE A 68 5.84 6.58 0.90
C PHE A 68 7.35 6.42 1.07
N MET A 69 8.09 6.15 -0.01
CA MET A 69 9.56 6.06 0.07
C MET A 69 10.20 7.40 0.39
N ARG A 70 9.70 8.50 -0.16
CA ARG A 70 10.15 9.84 0.23
C ARG A 70 9.92 10.09 1.73
N GLY A 71 8.74 9.76 2.22
CA GLY A 71 8.42 9.89 3.65
C GLY A 71 9.29 9.01 4.54
N LEU A 72 9.58 7.78 4.12
CA LEU A 72 10.51 6.87 4.82
C LEU A 72 11.92 7.44 4.91
N ILE A 73 12.44 8.00 3.81
CA ILE A 73 13.76 8.64 3.76
C ILE A 73 13.81 9.82 4.72
N GLU A 74 12.78 10.68 4.73
CA GLU A 74 12.74 11.83 5.62
C GLU A 74 12.58 11.40 7.09
N ALA A 75 11.79 10.37 7.38
CA ALA A 75 11.70 9.78 8.72
C ALA A 75 13.06 9.27 9.21
N GLY A 76 13.85 8.65 8.33
CA GLY A 76 15.20 8.16 8.66
C GLY A 76 16.22 9.23 8.99
N LYS A 77 15.98 10.49 8.62
CA LYS A 77 16.82 11.64 8.99
C LYS A 77 16.55 12.17 10.39
N ILE A 78 15.48 11.73 11.03
CA ILE A 78 15.09 12.17 12.39
C ILE A 78 15.68 11.19 13.41
N ASN A 79 16.66 11.63 14.16
CA ASN A 79 17.47 10.77 15.05
C ASN A 79 16.68 9.89 16.02
N ASP A 80 15.54 10.35 16.52
CA ASP A 80 14.74 9.64 17.52
C ASP A 80 13.64 8.76 16.94
N VAL A 81 13.49 8.71 15.60
CA VAL A 81 12.48 7.90 14.93
C VAL A 81 13.02 6.49 14.69
N LYS A 82 12.46 5.51 15.42
CA LYS A 82 12.78 4.10 15.27
C LYS A 82 11.73 3.33 14.47
N HIS A 83 10.49 3.79 14.49
CA HIS A 83 9.37 3.12 13.81
C HIS A 83 8.63 4.09 12.91
N VAL A 84 8.09 3.57 11.83
CA VAL A 84 7.25 4.28 10.86
C VAL A 84 5.91 3.58 10.75
N ILE A 85 4.83 4.34 10.59
CA ILE A 85 3.54 3.86 10.10
C ILE A 85 3.29 4.50 8.74
N PHE A 86 3.01 3.71 7.73
CA PHE A 86 2.43 4.16 6.48
C PHE A 86 0.91 4.19 6.60
N MET A 87 0.30 5.25 6.14
CA MET A 87 -1.15 5.45 6.14
C MET A 87 -1.59 6.20 4.89
N ASP A 88 -2.75 5.86 4.33
CA ASP A 88 -3.35 6.62 3.23
C ASP A 88 -3.97 7.93 3.72
N ASP A 89 -4.11 8.91 2.82
CA ASP A 89 -4.68 10.23 3.12
C ASP A 89 -6.20 10.21 3.28
N ASP A 90 -6.88 9.23 2.71
CA ASP A 90 -8.32 9.00 2.78
C ASP A 90 -8.71 7.88 3.76
N GLY A 91 -7.73 7.17 4.31
CA GLY A 91 -7.96 6.18 5.36
C GLY A 91 -8.26 6.85 6.70
N SER A 92 -9.37 6.49 7.32
CA SER A 92 -9.62 6.87 8.71
C SER A 92 -9.16 5.75 9.64
N CYS A 93 -8.53 6.10 10.75
CA CYS A 93 -8.24 5.16 11.84
C CYS A 93 -8.46 5.86 13.18
N GLU A 94 -8.76 5.08 14.20
CA GLU A 94 -8.79 5.60 15.56
C GLU A 94 -7.38 5.90 16.06
N ILE A 95 -7.23 6.95 16.85
CA ILE A 95 -5.92 7.33 17.46
C ILE A 95 -5.39 6.18 18.32
N GLU A 96 -6.28 5.45 18.97
CA GLU A 96 -5.94 4.26 19.73
C GLU A 96 -5.21 3.19 18.90
N SER A 97 -5.54 3.03 17.62
CA SER A 97 -4.81 2.12 16.71
C SER A 97 -3.33 2.50 16.59
N ILE A 98 -3.05 3.79 16.48
CA ILE A 98 -1.67 4.33 16.42
C ILE A 98 -0.95 4.11 17.76
N CYS A 99 -1.58 4.46 18.87
CA CYS A 99 -1.01 4.32 20.20
C CYS A 99 -0.73 2.87 20.55
N ARG A 100 -1.67 1.97 20.27
CA ARG A 100 -1.55 0.52 20.49
C ARG A 100 -0.41 -0.08 19.65
N THR A 101 -0.34 0.28 18.39
CA THR A 101 0.75 -0.15 17.48
C THR A 101 2.11 0.34 17.98
N HIS A 102 2.21 1.59 18.42
CA HIS A 102 3.45 2.14 18.97
C HIS A 102 3.88 1.39 20.23
N ALA A 103 2.96 1.18 21.18
CA ALA A 103 3.24 0.45 22.42
C ALA A 103 3.69 -0.99 22.13
N PHE A 104 3.02 -1.67 21.21
CA PHE A 104 3.36 -3.03 20.81
C PHE A 104 4.77 -3.12 20.21
N LEU A 105 5.10 -2.24 19.25
CA LEU A 105 6.41 -2.23 18.59
C LEU A 105 7.54 -1.83 19.55
N LEU A 106 7.28 -1.01 20.58
CA LEU A 106 8.27 -0.73 21.62
C LEU A 106 8.60 -1.93 22.49
N MET A 107 7.62 -2.83 22.69
CA MET A 107 7.78 -4.07 23.47
C MET A 107 8.27 -5.25 22.64
N ALA A 108 8.19 -5.16 21.32
CA ALA A 108 8.61 -6.24 20.41
C ALA A 108 10.11 -6.52 20.56
N LYS A 109 10.46 -7.78 20.85
CA LYS A 109 11.86 -8.22 20.98
C LYS A 109 12.56 -8.32 19.63
N ASP A 110 11.83 -8.70 18.60
CA ASP A 110 12.34 -8.81 17.23
C ASP A 110 12.09 -7.51 16.47
N LYS A 111 13.16 -6.88 15.99
CA LYS A 111 13.08 -5.67 15.16
C LYS A 111 12.36 -5.90 13.81
N ASN A 112 12.26 -7.15 13.37
CA ASN A 112 11.54 -7.51 12.15
C ASN A 112 10.03 -7.66 12.39
N THR A 113 9.53 -7.42 13.60
CA THR A 113 8.10 -7.39 13.88
C THR A 113 7.47 -6.19 13.16
N VAL A 114 6.42 -6.47 12.42
CA VAL A 114 5.64 -5.52 11.63
C VAL A 114 4.18 -5.64 12.01
N VAL A 115 3.48 -4.53 12.15
CA VAL A 115 2.04 -4.51 12.40
C VAL A 115 1.33 -4.05 11.15
N THR A 116 0.39 -4.85 10.65
CA THR A 116 -0.56 -4.41 9.63
C THR A 116 -1.94 -4.20 10.26
N GLY A 117 -2.58 -3.09 9.92
CA GLY A 117 -3.93 -2.78 10.36
C GLY A 117 -4.98 -3.53 9.53
N CYS A 118 -6.05 -3.96 10.20
CA CYS A 118 -7.22 -4.47 9.52
C CYS A 118 -7.92 -3.33 8.77
N MET A 119 -8.18 -3.50 7.47
CA MET A 119 -8.98 -2.56 6.70
C MET A 119 -10.42 -3.03 6.65
N LEU A 120 -11.35 -2.13 6.95
CA LEU A 120 -12.78 -2.33 6.83
C LEU A 120 -13.35 -1.37 5.78
N PHE A 121 -14.51 -1.70 5.22
CA PHE A 121 -15.19 -0.83 4.27
C PHE A 121 -15.80 0.38 4.97
N GLU A 122 -15.65 1.57 4.40
CA GLU A 122 -16.21 2.80 4.96
C GLU A 122 -17.75 2.81 4.90
N ASP A 123 -18.32 2.28 3.82
CA ASP A 123 -19.78 2.17 3.61
C ASP A 123 -20.42 1.01 4.39
N ASN A 124 -19.62 0.05 4.88
CA ASN A 124 -20.05 -1.02 5.77
C ASN A 124 -18.97 -1.30 6.84
N PRO A 125 -18.88 -0.47 7.89
CA PRO A 125 -17.73 -0.38 8.79
C PRO A 125 -17.51 -1.60 9.70
N ALA A 126 -18.36 -2.61 9.61
CA ALA A 126 -18.17 -3.88 10.32
C ALA A 126 -17.63 -4.99 9.40
N ILE A 127 -17.64 -4.80 8.09
CA ILE A 127 -17.15 -5.80 7.13
C ILE A 127 -15.67 -5.57 6.84
N ILE A 128 -14.90 -6.63 6.99
CA ILE A 128 -13.47 -6.61 6.73
C ILE A 128 -13.21 -6.70 5.23
N HIS A 129 -12.40 -5.78 4.71
CA HIS A 129 -11.81 -5.92 3.38
C HIS A 129 -10.59 -6.83 3.44
N GLU A 130 -9.64 -6.53 4.33
CA GLU A 130 -8.40 -7.29 4.47
C GLU A 130 -7.79 -7.11 5.87
N SER A 131 -7.32 -8.21 6.47
CA SER A 131 -6.52 -8.20 7.69
C SER A 131 -5.12 -8.77 7.42
N GLY A 132 -4.37 -8.08 6.54
CA GLY A 132 -3.19 -8.59 5.90
C GLY A 132 -3.51 -9.61 4.80
N ALA A 133 -2.53 -10.00 4.02
CA ALA A 133 -2.74 -10.91 2.90
C ALA A 133 -1.73 -12.06 2.86
N ILE A 134 -2.18 -13.18 2.31
CA ILE A 134 -1.40 -14.40 2.19
C ILE A 134 -0.88 -14.51 0.75
N TRP A 135 0.43 -14.75 0.64
CA TRP A 135 1.09 -14.91 -0.63
C TRP A 135 1.02 -16.35 -1.10
N HIS A 136 0.37 -16.57 -2.22
CA HIS A 136 0.24 -17.90 -2.78
C HIS A 136 1.34 -18.23 -3.82
N ARG A 137 1.49 -19.51 -4.16
CA ARG A 137 2.56 -19.99 -5.05
C ARG A 137 2.42 -19.54 -6.50
N ASP A 138 1.21 -19.18 -6.92
CA ASP A 138 0.85 -18.71 -8.26
C ASP A 138 1.03 -17.19 -8.45
N PHE A 139 1.64 -16.51 -7.47
CA PHE A 139 1.81 -15.05 -7.41
C PHE A 139 0.49 -14.28 -7.26
N LEU A 140 -0.60 -14.95 -6.99
CA LEU A 140 -1.84 -14.31 -6.56
C LEU A 140 -1.78 -14.05 -5.05
N HIS A 141 -2.48 -13.04 -4.60
CA HIS A 141 -2.65 -12.74 -3.20
C HIS A 141 -4.08 -13.04 -2.77
N TYR A 142 -4.22 -13.43 -1.53
CA TYR A 142 -5.51 -13.70 -0.92
C TYR A 142 -5.61 -12.88 0.35
N PRO A 143 -6.52 -11.88 0.40
CA PRO A 143 -6.75 -11.11 1.61
C PRO A 143 -7.21 -12.04 2.73
N ASP A 144 -6.59 -11.89 3.91
CA ASP A 144 -7.01 -12.66 5.07
C ASP A 144 -8.27 -12.03 5.67
N LYS A 145 -9.18 -12.86 6.17
CA LYS A 145 -10.45 -12.48 6.80
C LYS A 145 -11.39 -11.66 5.88
N HIS A 146 -11.25 -11.78 4.58
CA HIS A 146 -12.04 -11.05 3.59
C HIS A 146 -13.53 -11.31 3.73
N TYR A 147 -14.34 -10.24 3.74
CA TYR A 147 -15.79 -10.25 3.92
C TYR A 147 -16.30 -10.84 5.25
N LEU A 148 -15.44 -11.05 6.25
CA LEU A 148 -15.95 -11.38 7.59
C LEU A 148 -16.63 -10.16 8.21
N ASP A 149 -17.76 -10.42 8.88
CA ASP A 149 -18.43 -9.41 9.69
C ASP A 149 -17.86 -9.44 11.12
N ALA A 150 -17.24 -8.34 11.52
CA ALA A 150 -16.62 -8.22 12.84
C ALA A 150 -17.62 -8.23 14.02
N ARG A 151 -18.95 -8.22 13.75
CA ARG A 151 -20.01 -8.30 14.77
C ARG A 151 -20.46 -9.74 15.03
N GLU A 152 -20.12 -10.67 14.11
CA GLU A 152 -20.56 -12.06 14.22
C GLU A 152 -19.64 -12.85 15.18
N ILE A 153 -20.24 -13.60 16.10
CA ILE A 153 -19.51 -14.39 17.09
C ILE A 153 -18.59 -15.42 16.42
N ASP A 154 -19.07 -16.06 15.35
CA ASP A 154 -18.30 -17.05 14.59
C ASP A 154 -17.06 -16.45 13.92
N SER A 155 -17.08 -15.15 13.64
CA SER A 155 -15.91 -14.43 13.14
C SER A 155 -14.84 -14.26 14.20
N LEU A 156 -15.18 -14.18 15.49
CA LEU A 156 -14.23 -13.98 16.59
C LEU A 156 -13.23 -15.14 16.68
N ASP A 157 -13.66 -16.39 16.50
CA ASP A 157 -12.75 -17.54 16.48
C ASP A 157 -11.71 -17.42 15.35
N THR A 158 -12.10 -16.78 14.24
CA THR A 158 -11.20 -16.54 13.11
C THR A 158 -10.18 -15.45 13.43
N PHE A 159 -10.52 -14.48 14.29
CA PHE A 159 -9.58 -13.42 14.71
C PHE A 159 -8.45 -13.97 15.58
N ASP A 160 -8.71 -14.99 16.39
CA ASP A 160 -7.70 -15.61 17.24
C ASP A 160 -6.81 -16.62 16.51
N ASN A 161 -7.20 -17.02 15.29
CA ASN A 161 -6.39 -17.89 14.46
C ASN A 161 -5.32 -17.06 13.71
N GLU A 162 -4.08 -17.14 14.18
CA GLU A 162 -2.94 -16.52 13.53
C GLU A 162 -2.59 -17.27 12.23
N ARG A 163 -2.69 -16.58 11.11
CA ARG A 163 -2.16 -17.03 9.84
C ARG A 163 -0.86 -16.31 9.53
N LYS A 164 0.04 -16.97 8.81
CA LYS A 164 1.27 -16.34 8.35
C LYS A 164 0.95 -15.32 7.27
N ILE A 165 0.98 -14.04 7.63
CA ILE A 165 0.80 -12.92 6.70
C ILE A 165 2.04 -12.75 5.85
N GLY A 166 1.86 -12.60 4.56
CA GLY A 166 2.92 -12.39 3.57
C GLY A 166 3.25 -10.93 3.32
N TYR A 167 2.22 -10.06 3.39
CA TYR A 167 2.35 -8.62 3.31
C TYR A 167 1.10 -7.94 3.91
N GLY A 168 1.15 -6.64 4.12
CA GLY A 168 0.03 -5.82 4.54
C GLY A 168 -0.06 -4.54 3.73
N GLY A 169 -1.28 -4.09 3.47
CA GLY A 169 -1.54 -2.85 2.73
C GLY A 169 -1.05 -1.61 3.47
N TRP A 170 -0.59 -0.63 2.71
CA TRP A 170 0.00 0.59 3.29
C TRP A 170 -1.05 1.62 3.75
N TRP A 171 -2.31 1.25 3.78
CA TRP A 171 -3.34 2.01 4.49
C TRP A 171 -3.13 2.04 6.02
N PHE A 172 -2.45 1.03 6.59
CA PHE A 172 -1.93 1.01 7.94
C PHE A 172 -0.85 -0.06 8.06
N PHE A 173 0.43 0.32 7.91
CA PHE A 173 1.54 -0.61 7.92
C PHE A 173 2.70 -0.05 8.73
N ALA A 174 3.04 -0.68 9.86
CA ALA A 174 3.98 -0.17 10.84
C ALA A 174 5.17 -1.10 11.04
N PHE A 175 6.37 -0.55 10.99
CA PHE A 175 7.61 -1.32 11.07
C PHE A 175 8.77 -0.52 11.69
N ASN A 176 9.84 -1.24 12.06
CA ASN A 176 11.09 -0.63 12.48
C ASN A 176 11.90 -0.20 11.25
N ILE A 177 12.33 1.05 11.23
CA ILE A 177 13.11 1.62 10.10
C ILE A 177 14.40 0.84 9.83
N ASN A 178 15.04 0.31 10.88
CA ASN A 178 16.28 -0.46 10.78
C ASN A 178 16.07 -1.93 10.33
N ALA A 179 14.81 -2.36 10.13
CA ALA A 179 14.49 -3.67 9.59
C ALA A 179 14.32 -3.64 8.06
N ILE A 180 14.40 -2.47 7.43
CA ILE A 180 14.25 -2.30 6.00
C ILE A 180 15.58 -2.59 5.30
N GLU A 181 15.56 -3.59 4.41
CA GLU A 181 16.71 -3.99 3.58
C GLU A 181 16.64 -3.33 2.20
N TYR A 182 15.44 -3.05 1.69
CA TYR A 182 15.18 -2.55 0.35
C TYR A 182 14.09 -1.47 0.35
N TYR A 183 14.25 -0.47 -0.47
CA TYR A 183 13.17 0.47 -0.79
C TYR A 183 12.15 -0.19 -1.74
N SER A 184 10.94 0.36 -1.80
CA SER A 184 9.92 -0.14 -2.70
C SER A 184 10.34 -0.02 -4.17
N PHE A 185 9.88 -0.97 -4.96
CA PHE A 185 10.01 -0.91 -6.41
C PHE A 185 9.11 0.21 -6.98
N PRO A 186 9.52 0.91 -8.04
CA PRO A 186 8.81 2.07 -8.57
C PRO A 186 7.56 1.69 -9.36
N PHE A 187 6.58 1.09 -8.71
CA PHE A 187 5.30 0.76 -9.33
C PHE A 187 4.44 1.97 -9.66
N PHE A 188 4.71 3.11 -9.08
CA PHE A 188 3.84 4.27 -8.98
C PHE A 188 2.66 4.03 -8.03
N VAL A 189 1.83 3.04 -8.32
CA VAL A 189 0.71 2.59 -7.48
C VAL A 189 0.39 1.13 -7.78
N ARG A 190 -0.13 0.41 -6.79
CA ARG A 190 -0.49 -1.02 -6.80
C ARG A 190 0.71 -1.95 -6.91
N GLY A 191 0.81 -2.86 -5.97
CA GLY A 191 1.85 -3.88 -5.90
C GLY A 191 3.14 -3.46 -5.21
N ASP A 192 3.26 -2.21 -4.80
CA ASP A 192 4.35 -1.67 -3.98
C ASP A 192 4.40 -2.33 -2.60
N ASP A 193 3.29 -2.37 -1.90
CA ASP A 193 3.10 -3.05 -0.62
C ASP A 193 3.34 -4.56 -0.70
N LEU A 194 2.79 -5.16 -1.73
CA LEU A 194 2.87 -6.59 -2.01
C LEU A 194 4.33 -7.02 -2.28
N LEU A 195 5.03 -6.33 -3.20
CA LEU A 195 6.41 -6.64 -3.49
C LEU A 195 7.34 -6.30 -2.32
N PHE A 196 7.05 -5.22 -1.59
CA PHE A 196 7.77 -4.87 -0.39
C PHE A 196 7.72 -6.01 0.64
N GLY A 197 6.53 -6.55 0.92
CA GLY A 197 6.38 -7.74 1.79
C GLY A 197 7.12 -8.96 1.24
N TYR A 198 7.05 -9.21 -0.07
CA TYR A 198 7.76 -10.31 -0.70
C TYR A 198 9.29 -10.20 -0.58
N MET A 199 9.85 -9.00 -0.67
CA MET A 199 11.29 -8.77 -0.57
C MET A 199 11.79 -8.84 0.89
N HIS A 200 10.95 -8.49 1.86
CA HIS A 200 11.28 -8.49 3.29
C HIS A 200 10.79 -9.77 4.00
N LYS A 201 11.25 -10.93 3.52
CA LYS A 201 10.81 -12.26 4.03
C LYS A 201 11.13 -12.52 5.51
N LYS A 202 12.01 -11.71 6.12
CA LYS A 202 12.33 -11.79 7.55
C LYS A 202 11.30 -11.06 8.41
N HIS A 203 10.44 -10.25 7.81
CA HIS A 203 9.40 -9.58 8.54
C HIS A 203 8.43 -10.62 9.14
N ASN A 204 8.17 -10.47 10.42
CA ASN A 204 7.09 -11.15 11.13
C ASN A 204 5.90 -10.19 11.17
N ILE A 205 5.00 -10.33 10.19
CA ILE A 205 3.83 -9.46 10.04
C ILE A 205 2.71 -10.01 10.91
N VAL A 206 2.23 -9.19 11.82
CA VAL A 206 1.14 -9.52 12.74
C VAL A 206 -0.01 -8.54 12.57
N THR A 207 -1.21 -9.01 12.83
CA THR A 207 -2.42 -8.20 12.97
C THR A 207 -2.77 -8.09 14.46
N LEU A 208 -3.16 -6.91 14.90
CA LEU A 208 -3.55 -6.69 16.29
C LEU A 208 -5.03 -6.38 16.36
N ASN A 209 -5.75 -7.10 17.23
CA ASN A 209 -7.14 -6.79 17.53
C ASN A 209 -7.27 -5.34 18.02
N GLY A 210 -8.21 -4.58 17.42
CA GLY A 210 -8.40 -3.16 17.68
C GLY A 210 -7.40 -2.23 16.98
N VAL A 211 -6.63 -2.72 16.00
CA VAL A 211 -5.86 -1.89 15.07
C VAL A 211 -6.50 -1.98 13.70
N ALA A 212 -7.23 -0.95 13.33
CA ALA A 212 -8.04 -0.93 12.13
C ALA A 212 -8.04 0.43 11.44
N SER A 213 -8.33 0.39 10.14
CA SER A 213 -8.60 1.56 9.30
C SER A 213 -9.83 1.34 8.44
N TRP A 214 -10.48 2.41 8.01
CA TRP A 214 -11.66 2.37 7.15
C TRP A 214 -11.37 3.13 5.86
N GLN A 215 -11.73 2.51 4.74
CA GLN A 215 -11.57 3.12 3.41
C GLN A 215 -12.73 2.73 2.49
N MET A 216 -12.90 3.52 1.43
CA MET A 216 -13.83 3.19 0.36
C MET A 216 -13.38 1.95 -0.42
N ASP A 217 -14.33 1.18 -0.93
CA ASP A 217 -14.07 0.01 -1.76
C ASP A 217 -13.33 0.37 -3.06
N PHE A 218 -12.16 -0.24 -3.26
CA PHE A 218 -11.31 -0.06 -4.44
C PHE A 218 -11.70 -0.95 -5.62
N GLU A 219 -12.42 -2.05 -5.37
CA GLU A 219 -12.62 -3.11 -6.36
C GLU A 219 -13.58 -2.71 -7.49
N ARG A 220 -14.41 -1.68 -7.25
CA ARG A 220 -15.43 -1.22 -8.20
C ARG A 220 -14.89 -0.47 -9.41
N LYS A 221 -13.58 -0.24 -9.52
CA LYS A 221 -13.00 0.56 -10.62
C LYS A 221 -12.24 -0.31 -11.61
N ILE A 222 -12.98 -0.99 -12.49
CA ILE A 222 -12.37 -1.61 -13.68
C ILE A 222 -12.05 -0.48 -14.67
N SER A 223 -10.78 -0.34 -15.04
CA SER A 223 -10.35 0.56 -16.09
C SER A 223 -9.17 -0.03 -16.87
N VAL A 224 -8.95 0.44 -18.09
CA VAL A 224 -7.85 -0.01 -18.96
C VAL A 224 -6.49 0.21 -18.26
N LEU A 225 -6.32 1.38 -17.62
CA LEU A 225 -5.12 1.68 -16.83
C LEU A 225 -4.97 0.72 -15.64
N ASN A 226 -6.06 0.44 -14.91
CA ASN A 226 -6.00 -0.49 -13.77
C ASN A 226 -5.63 -1.90 -14.20
N SER A 227 -6.09 -2.36 -15.37
CA SER A 227 -5.72 -3.67 -15.92
C SER A 227 -4.22 -3.74 -16.24
N TYR A 228 -3.67 -2.68 -16.82
CA TYR A 228 -2.24 -2.55 -17.03
C TYR A 228 -1.46 -2.63 -15.70
N LEU A 229 -1.87 -1.85 -14.71
CA LEU A 229 -1.20 -1.78 -13.40
C LEU A 229 -1.33 -3.09 -12.62
N ASN A 230 -2.52 -3.69 -12.59
CA ASN A 230 -2.77 -4.95 -11.87
C ASN A 230 -1.92 -6.09 -12.43
N PHE A 231 -1.74 -6.17 -13.75
CA PHE A 231 -0.90 -7.21 -14.33
C PHE A 231 0.55 -7.12 -13.82
N ARG A 232 1.09 -5.91 -13.63
CA ARG A 232 2.43 -5.68 -13.09
C ARG A 232 2.60 -6.26 -11.68
N THR A 233 1.54 -6.26 -10.87
CA THR A 233 1.58 -6.78 -9.49
C THR A 233 1.87 -8.27 -9.43
N VAL A 234 1.53 -9.01 -10.48
CA VAL A 234 1.82 -10.44 -10.63
C VAL A 234 3.15 -10.64 -11.39
N ALA A 235 3.34 -9.88 -12.47
CA ALA A 235 4.48 -10.06 -13.37
C ALA A 235 5.82 -9.77 -12.69
N VAL A 236 5.95 -8.63 -11.99
CA VAL A 236 7.22 -8.23 -11.39
C VAL A 236 7.70 -9.20 -10.31
N PRO A 237 6.88 -9.61 -9.31
CA PRO A 237 7.30 -10.63 -8.35
C PRO A 237 7.64 -11.97 -8.99
N ALA A 238 6.91 -12.38 -10.05
CA ALA A 238 7.21 -13.61 -10.78
C ALA A 238 8.59 -13.54 -11.44
N LEU A 239 8.91 -12.44 -12.11
CA LEU A 239 10.19 -12.22 -12.81
C LEU A 239 11.37 -12.10 -11.83
N ILE A 240 11.18 -11.42 -10.70
CA ILE A 240 12.22 -11.27 -9.66
C ILE A 240 12.40 -12.58 -8.86
N SER A 241 11.38 -13.43 -8.82
CA SER A 241 11.43 -14.66 -8.04
C SER A 241 12.47 -15.62 -8.61
N LYS A 242 13.22 -16.26 -7.72
CA LYS A 242 14.13 -17.37 -8.10
C LYS A 242 13.39 -18.72 -8.20
N ARG A 243 12.06 -18.72 -8.32
CA ARG A 243 11.28 -19.96 -8.38
C ARG A 243 11.44 -20.63 -9.74
N LYS A 244 11.69 -21.93 -9.72
CA LYS A 244 11.70 -22.75 -10.93
C LYS A 244 10.33 -22.65 -11.61
N PHE A 245 10.32 -22.45 -12.91
CA PHE A 245 9.10 -22.29 -13.73
C PHE A 245 8.27 -21.02 -13.49
N ALA A 246 8.74 -20.02 -12.74
CA ALA A 246 7.98 -18.80 -12.53
C ALA A 246 7.61 -18.10 -13.85
N ALA A 247 8.53 -18.01 -14.79
CA ALA A 247 8.28 -17.43 -16.11
C ALA A 247 7.23 -18.21 -16.90
N LEU A 248 7.25 -19.56 -16.84
CA LEU A 248 6.23 -20.39 -17.49
C LEU A 248 4.85 -20.17 -16.86
N LEU A 249 4.76 -20.17 -15.54
CA LEU A 249 3.50 -19.91 -14.83
C LEU A 249 2.94 -18.53 -15.14
N LEU A 250 3.82 -17.50 -15.19
CA LEU A 250 3.46 -16.15 -15.59
C LEU A 250 2.92 -16.14 -17.04
N SER A 251 3.57 -16.84 -17.97
CA SER A 251 3.12 -16.91 -19.37
C SER A 251 1.76 -17.60 -19.50
N VAL A 252 1.52 -18.67 -18.75
CA VAL A 252 0.22 -19.36 -18.73
C VAL A 252 -0.86 -18.43 -18.15
N PHE A 253 -0.58 -17.78 -17.05
CA PHE A 253 -1.47 -16.78 -16.44
C PHE A 253 -1.79 -15.65 -17.44
N PHE A 254 -0.77 -15.10 -18.08
CA PHE A 254 -0.92 -14.03 -19.08
C PHE A 254 -1.82 -14.46 -20.24
N VAL A 255 -1.56 -15.61 -20.85
CA VAL A 255 -2.37 -16.13 -21.98
C VAL A 255 -3.81 -16.32 -21.55
N ARG A 256 -4.05 -16.89 -20.36
CA ARG A 256 -5.39 -17.06 -19.78
C ARG A 256 -6.12 -15.73 -19.64
N GLU A 257 -5.51 -14.73 -19.01
CA GLU A 257 -6.16 -13.44 -18.75
C GLU A 257 -6.46 -12.67 -20.05
N VAL A 258 -5.52 -12.67 -21.00
CA VAL A 258 -5.72 -12.05 -22.32
C VAL A 258 -6.84 -12.78 -23.09
N PHE A 259 -6.87 -14.11 -23.04
CA PHE A 259 -7.93 -14.91 -23.67
C PHE A 259 -9.30 -14.59 -23.07
N LEU A 260 -9.41 -14.58 -21.74
CA LEU A 260 -10.66 -14.27 -21.03
C LEU A 260 -11.16 -12.84 -21.34
N ALA A 261 -10.28 -11.86 -21.34
CA ALA A 261 -10.61 -10.48 -21.70
C ALA A 261 -11.09 -10.39 -23.16
N SER A 262 -10.39 -11.05 -24.09
CA SER A 262 -10.76 -11.09 -25.50
C SER A 262 -12.08 -11.81 -25.75
N PHE A 263 -12.29 -12.95 -25.10
CA PHE A 263 -13.53 -13.73 -25.18
C PHE A 263 -14.74 -12.98 -24.64
N SER A 264 -14.51 -12.12 -23.62
CA SER A 264 -15.52 -11.22 -23.05
C SER A 264 -15.68 -9.92 -23.84
N CYS A 265 -15.13 -9.83 -25.07
CA CYS A 265 -15.13 -8.64 -25.91
C CYS A 265 -14.50 -7.37 -25.28
N ARG A 266 -13.66 -7.53 -24.26
CA ARG A 266 -12.95 -6.45 -23.59
C ARG A 266 -11.55 -6.26 -24.19
N TYR A 267 -11.51 -5.86 -25.46
CA TYR A 267 -10.26 -5.82 -26.25
C TYR A 267 -9.27 -4.80 -25.73
N GLU A 268 -9.73 -3.67 -25.18
CA GLU A 268 -8.85 -2.64 -24.62
C GLU A 268 -8.13 -3.15 -23.36
N LEU A 269 -8.83 -3.92 -22.50
CA LEU A 269 -8.21 -4.57 -21.34
C LEU A 269 -7.15 -5.60 -21.80
N ALA A 270 -7.46 -6.42 -22.81
CA ALA A 270 -6.51 -7.37 -23.37
C ALA A 270 -5.25 -6.67 -23.92
N ARG A 271 -5.44 -5.57 -24.67
CA ARG A 271 -4.32 -4.76 -25.18
C ARG A 271 -3.47 -4.16 -24.07
N ALA A 272 -4.10 -3.63 -23.01
CA ALA A 272 -3.41 -3.11 -21.85
C ALA A 272 -2.57 -4.18 -21.12
N MET A 273 -3.10 -5.40 -20.98
CA MET A 273 -2.37 -6.55 -20.40
C MET A 273 -1.16 -6.93 -21.28
N ILE A 274 -1.32 -6.98 -22.62
CA ILE A 274 -0.22 -7.27 -23.55
C ILE A 274 0.86 -6.19 -23.44
N MET A 275 0.47 -4.92 -23.38
CA MET A 275 1.40 -3.81 -23.21
C MET A 275 2.14 -3.93 -21.88
N SER A 276 1.43 -4.21 -20.78
CA SER A 276 2.02 -4.41 -19.45
C SER A 276 3.01 -5.57 -19.42
N TYR A 277 2.70 -6.69 -20.08
CA TYR A 277 3.60 -7.84 -20.18
C TYR A 277 4.90 -7.48 -20.88
N ASN A 278 4.82 -6.83 -22.04
CA ASN A 278 5.99 -6.40 -22.79
C ASN A 278 6.84 -5.40 -22.00
N ASP A 279 6.21 -4.44 -21.36
CA ASP A 279 6.87 -3.42 -20.54
C ASP A 279 7.59 -4.06 -19.33
N CYS A 280 7.00 -5.06 -18.69
CA CYS A 280 7.65 -5.79 -17.60
C CYS A 280 8.90 -6.56 -18.05
N LEU A 281 8.95 -6.98 -19.32
CA LEU A 281 10.11 -7.66 -19.92
C LEU A 281 11.17 -6.72 -20.46
N SER A 282 10.89 -5.42 -20.58
CA SER A 282 11.81 -4.42 -21.17
C SER A 282 13.04 -4.10 -20.31
N GLY A 283 13.09 -4.63 -19.09
CA GLY A 283 14.25 -4.48 -18.23
C GLY A 283 14.29 -3.18 -17.42
N ARG A 284 15.44 -2.90 -16.82
CA ARG A 284 15.63 -1.85 -15.81
C ARG A 284 15.37 -0.45 -16.35
N GLU A 285 15.90 -0.13 -17.53
CA GLU A 285 15.79 1.19 -18.16
C GLU A 285 14.33 1.63 -18.31
N PHE A 286 13.46 0.72 -18.74
CA PHE A 286 12.03 1.01 -18.84
C PHE A 286 11.44 1.53 -17.53
N TRP A 287 11.79 0.91 -16.40
CA TRP A 287 11.26 1.30 -15.09
C TRP A 287 11.83 2.63 -14.60
N GLU A 288 13.11 2.91 -14.88
CA GLU A 288 13.75 4.17 -14.53
C GLU A 288 13.18 5.34 -15.33
N ASP A 289 12.86 5.13 -16.61
CA ASP A 289 12.32 6.16 -17.50
C ASP A 289 10.81 6.42 -17.30
N ASN A 290 10.09 5.51 -16.64
CA ASN A 290 8.63 5.56 -16.52
C ASN A 290 8.13 5.59 -15.08
N VAL A 291 8.90 6.13 -14.16
CA VAL A 291 8.55 6.21 -12.73
C VAL A 291 7.31 7.08 -12.46
N ASP A 292 7.03 8.06 -13.31
CA ASP A 292 5.91 9.00 -13.20
C ASP A 292 4.64 8.56 -13.95
N LEU A 293 4.71 7.47 -14.71
CA LEU A 293 3.65 6.94 -15.60
C LEU A 293 3.16 7.88 -16.71
N LEU A 294 3.78 9.01 -16.96
CA LEU A 294 3.26 9.97 -17.95
C LEU A 294 3.17 9.36 -19.35
N GLU A 295 4.25 8.71 -19.80
CA GLU A 295 4.27 8.07 -21.13
C GLU A 295 3.33 6.86 -21.20
N ILE A 296 3.29 6.05 -20.12
CA ILE A 296 2.37 4.92 -20.04
C ILE A 296 0.91 5.38 -20.12
N ARG A 297 0.55 6.47 -19.43
CA ARG A 297 -0.81 7.06 -19.52
C ARG A 297 -1.17 7.52 -20.94
N LYS A 298 -0.22 8.14 -21.65
CA LYS A 298 -0.44 8.52 -23.07
C LYS A 298 -0.70 7.28 -23.94
N ARG A 299 0.10 6.23 -23.78
CA ARG A 299 -0.05 4.97 -24.51
C ARG A 299 -1.38 4.27 -24.18
N ILE A 300 -1.79 4.26 -22.90
CA ILE A 300 -3.08 3.72 -22.47
C ILE A 300 -4.24 4.53 -23.05
N ASN A 301 -4.17 5.86 -23.01
CA ASN A 301 -5.22 6.71 -23.57
C ASN A 301 -5.37 6.51 -25.10
N ALA A 302 -4.26 6.22 -25.80
CA ALA A 302 -4.29 5.96 -27.25
C ALA A 302 -5.01 4.65 -27.63
N ILE A 303 -5.09 3.67 -26.71
CA ILE A 303 -5.80 2.41 -26.92
C ILE A 303 -7.21 2.38 -26.30
N THR A 304 -7.56 3.39 -25.51
CA THR A 304 -8.86 3.49 -24.83
C THR A 304 -9.83 4.24 -25.76
N HIS A 305 -10.64 3.50 -26.51
CA HIS A 305 -11.69 4.03 -27.35
C HIS A 305 -13.04 3.64 -26.75
N ASN A 306 -13.53 4.38 -25.78
CA ASN A 306 -14.93 4.34 -25.30
C ASN A 306 -15.62 2.95 -25.30
N GLU A 307 -15.05 1.94 -24.71
CA GLU A 307 -15.81 0.81 -24.25
C GLU A 307 -16.72 1.33 -23.08
N LYS A 308 -17.92 1.75 -23.44
CA LYS A 308 -18.97 2.12 -22.50
C LYS A 308 -19.67 0.87 -21.98
#